data_8a02cae20232a95d4f185d8fe695ddc9
#
_entry.id   8a02cae20232a95d4f185d8fe695ddc9
#
_cell.length_a   1.000
_cell.length_b   1.000
_cell.length_c   1.000
_cell.angle_alpha   90.00
_cell.angle_beta   90.00
_cell.angle_gamma   90.00
#
_symmetry.space_group_name_H-M   'P 1'
#
loop_
_entity.id
_entity.type
_entity.pdbx_description
1 polymer ?
#
loop_
_entity_poly.entity_id
_entity_poly.type
_entity_poly.pdbx_seq_one_letter_code
_entity_poly.pdbx_strand_id
1 'polypeptide(L)'
;HLKLGDEALKGAKEVYIIERDPRDGDLPDSACEYILPECDVSIITGSAAVNKTMPRLLELSRNAKTVVIGPTVPMCPELKSLGIDRLSGMVVTDKAGIIDWMQKARGNPYPFGKSFTID
;
A
#
# COMPACT_ATOMS: atom_id res chain seq x y z
N HIS A 1 -2.57 9.28 -0.63
CA HIS A 1 -1.73 9.48 0.56
C HIS A 1 -2.15 8.51 1.65
N LEU A 2 -1.30 7.53 1.92
CA LEU A 2 -1.55 6.53 2.95
C LEU A 2 -1.29 7.16 4.32
N LYS A 3 -2.32 7.14 5.19
CA LYS A 3 -2.14 7.55 6.59
C LYS A 3 -1.98 6.29 7.45
N LEU A 4 -0.79 6.07 7.94
CA LEU A 4 -0.54 5.11 9.00
C LEU A 4 -0.78 5.81 10.34
N GLY A 5 -1.46 5.14 11.26
CA GLY A 5 -1.62 5.64 12.62
C GLY A 5 -0.29 5.62 13.37
N ASP A 6 -0.11 6.53 14.33
CA ASP A 6 1.11 6.64 15.14
C ASP A 6 1.49 5.33 15.85
N GLU A 7 0.51 4.53 16.23
CA GLU A 7 0.74 3.20 16.82
C GLU A 7 1.43 2.23 15.85
N ALA A 8 1.15 2.32 14.54
CA ALA A 8 1.79 1.45 13.54
C ALA A 8 3.26 1.80 13.32
N LEU A 9 3.66 3.03 13.65
CA LEU A 9 5.02 3.55 13.50
C LEU A 9 5.80 3.54 14.81
N LYS A 10 5.15 3.10 15.90
CA LYS A 10 5.76 3.05 17.23
C LYS A 10 6.96 2.09 17.24
N GLY A 11 8.12 2.62 17.57
CA GLY A 11 9.38 1.86 17.59
C GLY A 11 10.20 1.92 16.30
N ALA A 12 9.70 2.52 15.22
CA ALA A 12 10.52 2.85 14.08
C ALA A 12 11.52 3.97 14.45
N LYS A 13 12.79 3.79 14.08
CA LYS A 13 13.82 4.82 14.30
C LYS A 13 13.68 5.95 13.30
N GLU A 14 13.37 5.61 12.06
CA GLU A 14 13.19 6.53 10.94
C GLU A 14 12.01 6.08 10.11
N VAL A 15 11.26 7.03 9.58
CA VAL A 15 10.10 6.79 8.71
C VAL A 15 10.22 7.72 7.51
N TYR A 16 10.23 7.13 6.33
CA TYR A 16 10.23 7.86 5.07
C TYR A 16 8.88 7.71 4.40
N ILE A 17 8.30 8.82 3.97
CA ILE A 17 7.10 8.86 3.15
C ILE A 17 7.53 9.23 1.74
N ILE A 18 7.26 8.37 0.78
CA ILE A 18 7.64 8.55 -0.61
C ILE A 18 6.37 8.60 -1.46
N GLU A 19 6.20 9.69 -2.18
CA GLU A 19 4.97 9.96 -2.92
C GLU A 19 5.28 10.48 -4.35
N ARG A 20 4.38 10.21 -5.28
CA ARG A 20 4.46 10.76 -6.65
C ARG A 20 4.13 12.25 -6.71
N ASP A 21 3.28 12.68 -5.78
CA ASP A 21 2.93 14.09 -5.57
C ASP A 21 3.27 14.44 -4.11
N PRO A 22 4.56 14.68 -3.81
CA PRO A 22 5.04 14.85 -2.44
C PRO A 22 4.51 16.14 -1.82
N ARG A 23 4.18 16.07 -0.53
CA ARG A 23 3.83 17.20 0.33
C ARG A 23 5.04 17.56 1.18
N ASP A 24 4.89 18.62 1.99
CA ASP A 24 5.94 19.01 2.93
C ASP A 24 6.37 17.83 3.82
N GLY A 25 7.65 17.51 3.77
CA GLY A 25 8.24 16.41 4.52
C GLY A 25 8.26 15.06 3.77
N ASP A 26 7.57 14.94 2.64
CA ASP A 26 7.62 13.73 1.81
C ASP A 26 8.81 13.75 0.85
N LEU A 27 9.27 12.55 0.46
CA LEU A 27 10.26 12.38 -0.58
C LEU A 27 9.57 12.09 -1.93
N PRO A 28 10.18 12.51 -3.04
CA PRO A 28 9.67 12.19 -4.37
C PRO A 28 9.82 10.69 -4.67
N ASP A 29 9.02 10.17 -5.60
CA ASP A 29 8.99 8.75 -5.95
C ASP A 29 10.35 8.19 -6.42
N SER A 30 11.21 9.02 -7.01
CA SER A 30 12.58 8.64 -7.37
C SER A 30 13.47 8.26 -6.18
N ALA A 31 13.12 8.70 -4.96
CA ALA A 31 13.83 8.32 -3.74
C ALA A 31 13.70 6.82 -3.42
N CYS A 32 12.71 6.13 -3.98
CA CYS A 32 12.55 4.67 -3.83
C CYS A 32 13.84 3.90 -4.18
N GLU A 33 14.57 4.32 -5.20
CA GLU A 33 15.78 3.65 -5.66
C GLU A 33 16.90 3.62 -4.61
N TYR A 34 16.91 4.59 -3.70
CA TYR A 34 17.94 4.74 -2.67
C TYR A 34 17.46 4.29 -1.28
N ILE A 35 16.18 4.51 -0.99
CA ILE A 35 15.63 4.29 0.36
C ILE A 35 15.18 2.84 0.55
N LEU A 36 14.44 2.25 -0.40
CA LEU A 36 13.86 0.93 -0.23
C LEU A 36 14.90 -0.19 -0.01
N PRO A 37 16.08 -0.18 -0.67
CA PRO A 37 17.09 -1.21 -0.44
C PRO A 37 17.64 -1.25 0.99
N GLU A 38 17.57 -0.13 1.71
CA GLU A 38 18.11 0.04 3.07
C GLU A 38 17.04 -0.09 4.16
N CYS A 39 15.76 -0.27 3.79
CA CYS A 39 14.67 -0.38 4.75
C CYS A 39 14.53 -1.78 5.33
N ASP A 40 14.18 -1.86 6.61
CA ASP A 40 13.77 -3.12 7.26
C ASP A 40 12.33 -3.50 6.94
N VAL A 41 11.47 -2.49 6.73
CA VAL A 41 10.05 -2.64 6.42
C VAL A 41 9.67 -1.72 5.27
N SER A 42 8.99 -2.27 4.29
CA SER A 42 8.43 -1.55 3.15
C SER A 42 6.90 -1.66 3.15
N ILE A 43 6.22 -0.53 3.12
CA ILE A 43 4.76 -0.48 3.03
C ILE A 43 4.37 0.15 1.71
N ILE A 44 3.79 -0.66 0.82
CA ILE A 44 3.47 -0.28 -0.55
C ILE A 44 1.95 -0.17 -0.71
N THR A 45 1.49 0.90 -1.34
CA THR A 45 0.07 1.04 -1.67
C THR A 45 -0.35 0.07 -2.79
N GLY A 46 -1.54 -0.52 -2.69
CA GLY A 46 -2.10 -1.38 -3.74
C GLY A 46 -2.25 -0.67 -5.09
N SER A 47 -2.34 0.66 -5.11
CA SER A 47 -2.39 1.44 -6.36
C SER A 47 -1.10 1.34 -7.20
N ALA A 48 0.02 0.91 -6.61
CA ALA A 48 1.25 0.63 -7.34
C ALA A 48 1.08 -0.49 -8.40
N ALA A 49 0.16 -1.44 -8.16
CA ALA A 49 -0.19 -2.45 -9.16
C ALA A 49 -0.91 -1.83 -10.37
N VAL A 50 -1.83 -0.90 -10.11
CA VAL A 50 -2.56 -0.16 -11.16
C VAL A 50 -1.60 0.72 -11.97
N ASN A 51 -0.67 1.38 -11.31
CA ASN A 51 0.33 2.26 -11.91
C ASN A 51 1.49 1.50 -12.57
N LYS A 52 1.52 0.17 -12.49
CA LYS A 52 2.60 -0.70 -13.02
C LYS A 52 3.96 -0.47 -12.38
N THR A 53 4.02 0.15 -11.20
CA THR A 53 5.29 0.38 -10.46
C THR A 53 5.59 -0.74 -9.46
N MET A 54 4.62 -1.60 -9.15
CA MET A 54 4.75 -2.66 -8.15
C MET A 54 5.97 -3.59 -8.38
N PRO A 55 6.26 -4.07 -9.60
CA PRO A 55 7.39 -4.97 -9.81
C PRO A 55 8.73 -4.34 -9.39
N ARG A 56 8.95 -3.06 -9.73
CA ARG A 56 10.18 -2.36 -9.35
C ARG A 56 10.27 -2.11 -7.86
N LEU A 57 9.16 -1.73 -7.22
CA LEU A 57 9.12 -1.52 -5.78
C LEU A 57 9.41 -2.82 -5.01
N LEU A 58 8.87 -3.96 -5.44
CA LEU A 58 9.16 -5.26 -4.84
C LEU A 58 10.62 -5.68 -5.04
N GLU A 59 11.20 -5.42 -6.21
CA GLU A 59 12.62 -5.68 -6.45
C GLU A 59 13.51 -4.89 -5.50
N LEU A 60 13.22 -3.60 -5.32
CA LEU A 60 13.98 -2.73 -4.40
C LEU A 60 13.79 -3.13 -2.92
N SER A 61 12.63 -3.66 -2.58
CA SER A 61 12.27 -4.07 -1.21
C SER A 61 12.63 -5.52 -0.87
N ARG A 62 13.42 -6.21 -1.70
CA ARG A 62 13.68 -7.65 -1.52
C ARG A 62 14.30 -8.04 -0.17
N ASN A 63 14.98 -7.11 0.49
CA ASN A 63 15.59 -7.32 1.80
C ASN A 63 14.70 -6.87 2.96
N ALA A 64 13.57 -6.23 2.67
CA ALA A 64 12.64 -5.70 3.64
C ALA A 64 11.47 -6.65 3.88
N LYS A 65 10.83 -6.55 5.04
CA LYS A 65 9.49 -7.07 5.25
C LYS A 65 8.50 -6.22 4.47
N THR A 66 7.87 -6.80 3.45
CA THR A 66 7.02 -6.06 2.52
C THR A 66 5.54 -6.28 2.80
N VAL A 67 4.84 -5.18 3.04
CA VAL A 67 3.39 -5.15 3.25
C VAL A 67 2.74 -4.34 2.13
N VAL A 68 1.75 -4.91 1.45
CA VAL A 68 0.95 -4.18 0.46
C VAL A 68 -0.41 -3.89 1.04
N ILE A 69 -0.80 -2.60 1.07
CA ILE A 69 -2.02 -2.16 1.75
C ILE A 69 -2.89 -1.25 0.88
N GLY A 70 -4.18 -1.21 1.20
CA GLY A 70 -5.14 -0.30 0.60
C GLY A 70 -6.33 -1.01 -0.06
N PRO A 71 -7.39 -0.27 -0.40
CA PRO A 71 -8.62 -0.85 -0.96
C PRO A 71 -8.44 -1.45 -2.36
N THR A 72 -7.37 -1.08 -3.05
CA THR A 72 -7.03 -1.57 -4.41
C THR A 72 -6.12 -2.79 -4.41
N VAL A 73 -5.77 -3.33 -3.24
CA VAL A 73 -4.94 -4.56 -3.15
C VAL A 73 -5.72 -5.74 -3.70
N PRO A 74 -5.18 -6.45 -4.70
CA PRO A 74 -5.75 -7.74 -5.10
C PRO A 74 -5.57 -8.75 -3.97
N MET A 75 -6.67 -9.22 -3.40
CA MET A 75 -6.65 -10.18 -2.28
C MET A 75 -6.43 -11.60 -2.80
N CYS A 76 -5.24 -11.83 -3.34
CA CYS A 76 -4.83 -13.06 -4.00
C CYS A 76 -3.58 -13.62 -3.30
N PRO A 77 -3.67 -14.77 -2.61
CA PRO A 77 -2.56 -15.34 -1.85
C PRO A 77 -1.31 -15.62 -2.69
N GLU A 78 -1.49 -15.90 -3.98
CA GLU A 78 -0.41 -16.20 -4.93
C GLU A 78 0.57 -15.02 -5.08
N LEU A 79 0.13 -13.79 -4.81
CA LEU A 79 1.00 -12.60 -4.84
C LEU A 79 2.12 -12.66 -3.80
N LYS A 80 1.99 -13.48 -2.77
CA LYS A 80 3.05 -13.70 -1.78
C LYS A 80 4.31 -14.31 -2.41
N SER A 81 4.16 -15.09 -3.48
CA SER A 81 5.31 -15.65 -4.21
C SER A 81 6.20 -14.57 -4.87
N LEU A 82 5.71 -13.34 -4.97
CA LEU A 82 6.46 -12.19 -5.47
C LEU A 82 7.31 -11.48 -4.40
N GLY A 83 7.41 -12.03 -3.19
CA GLY A 83 8.15 -11.45 -2.07
C GLY A 83 7.32 -10.53 -1.18
N ILE A 84 5.99 -10.64 -1.23
CA ILE A 84 5.09 -9.88 -0.35
C ILE A 84 4.82 -10.71 0.91
N ASP A 85 5.17 -10.19 2.08
CA ASP A 85 4.92 -10.87 3.35
C ASP A 85 3.45 -10.79 3.78
N ARG A 86 2.81 -9.64 3.52
CA ARG A 86 1.42 -9.40 3.94
C ARG A 86 0.65 -8.58 2.91
N LEU A 87 -0.57 -9.02 2.63
CA LEU A 87 -1.56 -8.27 1.87
C LEU A 87 -2.66 -7.80 2.82
N SER A 88 -2.96 -6.50 2.83
CA SER A 88 -4.05 -5.95 3.64
C SER A 88 -4.93 -5.05 2.77
N GLY A 89 -6.14 -5.50 2.54
CA GLY A 89 -7.05 -4.87 1.60
C GLY A 89 -8.50 -4.90 2.06
N MET A 90 -9.39 -4.82 1.12
CA MET A 90 -10.83 -4.79 1.34
C MET A 90 -11.52 -5.83 0.44
N VAL A 91 -12.46 -6.55 1.03
CA VAL A 91 -13.41 -7.38 0.29
C VAL A 91 -14.75 -6.65 0.26
N VAL A 92 -15.25 -6.39 -0.95
CA VAL A 92 -16.52 -5.68 -1.15
C VAL A 92 -17.69 -6.54 -0.67
N THR A 93 -18.53 -5.99 0.20
CA THR A 93 -19.74 -6.62 0.71
C THR A 93 -21.01 -5.91 0.24
N ASP A 94 -20.92 -4.64 -0.13
CA ASP A 94 -21.99 -3.87 -0.75
C ASP A 94 -21.62 -3.50 -2.18
N LYS A 95 -22.00 -4.36 -3.12
CA LYS A 95 -21.69 -4.18 -4.54
C LYS A 95 -22.37 -2.94 -5.14
N ALA A 96 -23.62 -2.68 -4.80
CA ALA A 96 -24.36 -1.53 -5.33
C ALA A 96 -23.78 -0.20 -4.80
N GLY A 97 -23.50 -0.15 -3.50
CA GLY A 97 -22.90 1.03 -2.86
C GLY A 97 -21.52 1.36 -3.40
N ILE A 98 -20.66 0.35 -3.61
CA ILE A 98 -19.30 0.60 -4.15
C ILE A 98 -19.33 1.07 -5.61
N ILE A 99 -20.26 0.58 -6.42
CA ILE A 99 -20.44 1.04 -7.81
C ILE A 99 -20.87 2.51 -7.83
N ASP A 100 -21.86 2.88 -7.03
CA ASP A 100 -22.32 4.29 -6.91
C ASP A 100 -21.18 5.19 -6.40
N TRP A 101 -20.42 4.72 -5.41
CA TRP A 101 -19.24 5.44 -4.91
C TRP A 101 -18.18 5.65 -6.00
N MET A 102 -17.88 4.62 -6.79
CA MET A 102 -16.90 4.71 -7.88
C MET A 102 -17.32 5.73 -8.94
N GLN A 103 -18.61 5.81 -9.27
CA GLN A 103 -19.13 6.80 -10.22
C GLN A 103 -19.01 8.24 -9.71
N LYS A 104 -19.13 8.43 -8.40
CA LYS A 104 -19.00 9.73 -7.75
C LYS A 104 -17.56 10.09 -7.40
N ALA A 105 -16.65 9.12 -7.43
CA ALA A 105 -15.19 9.22 -7.17
C ALA A 105 -14.85 10.05 -5.91
N ARG A 106 -15.59 9.88 -4.81
CA ARG A 106 -15.43 10.71 -3.59
C ARG A 106 -15.38 9.88 -2.32
N GLY A 107 -14.39 10.19 -1.46
CA GLY A 107 -14.35 9.74 -0.08
C GLY A 107 -13.73 8.36 0.11
N ASN A 108 -14.11 7.72 1.20
CA ASN A 108 -13.55 6.47 1.68
C ASN A 108 -14.38 5.27 1.18
N PRO A 109 -13.80 4.25 0.51
CA PRO A 109 -14.54 3.07 0.03
C PRO A 109 -14.83 2.03 1.12
N TYR A 110 -14.14 2.08 2.26
CA TYR A 110 -14.23 1.05 3.30
C TYR A 110 -15.63 0.79 3.89
N PRO A 111 -16.59 1.75 3.92
CA PRO A 111 -17.97 1.47 4.32
C PRO A 111 -18.69 0.41 3.47
N PHE A 112 -18.24 0.17 2.23
CA PHE A 112 -18.86 -0.77 1.28
C PHE A 112 -18.19 -2.16 1.30
N GLY A 113 -17.31 -2.41 2.27
CA GLY A 113 -16.61 -3.68 2.37
C GLY A 113 -16.11 -3.97 3.78
N LYS A 114 -15.38 -5.09 3.91
CA LYS A 114 -14.69 -5.47 5.13
C LYS A 114 -13.21 -5.52 4.89
N SER A 115 -12.42 -5.00 5.82
CA SER A 115 -10.98 -5.15 5.81
C SER A 115 -10.61 -6.62 5.94
N PHE A 116 -9.64 -7.04 5.16
CA PHE A 116 -9.14 -8.40 5.16
C PHE A 116 -7.61 -8.40 5.03
N THR A 117 -6.96 -9.35 5.70
CA THR A 117 -5.50 -9.48 5.68
C THR A 117 -5.12 -10.93 5.35
N ILE A 118 -4.14 -11.09 4.48
CA ILE A 118 -3.48 -12.35 4.15
C ILE A 118 -2.02 -12.24 4.62
N ASP A 119 -1.69 -13.04 5.63
CA ASP A 119 -0.32 -13.18 6.16
C ASP A 119 0.46 -14.25 5.42
#